data_1e9764bcb46f8c771abf4eb6153a3807
#
_entry.id   1e9764bcb46f8c771abf4eb6153a3807
#
_cell.length_a   1.000
_cell.length_b   1.000
_cell.length_c   1.000
_cell.angle_alpha   90.00
_cell.angle_beta   90.00
_cell.angle_gamma   90.00
#
_symmetry.space_group_name_H-M   'P 1'
#
loop_
_entity.id
_entity.type
_entity.pdbx_description
1 polymer ?
#
loop_
_entity_poly.entity_id
_entity_poly.type
_entity_poly.pdbx_seq_one_letter_code
_entity_poly.pdbx_strand_id
1 'polypeptide(L)'
;MRSFIVFLCLVPTLLFARQTQLETQLKEAIKGKKAEIGIAVIIDGKDTVTVNNDIHYPLMSVFKFHQALALADYMGKQKQSLETRLPIKKSDLKLDTYSPLRDKYPQGGIEMSIADLLRYTLQQSDNNACDILFNYQGGPDAVNKYIYSLGIRECAIVGTETAMHEDLNLCYENWTTPLAAAELVEIFRKKPLFPKVYKELPYFKTMVECQTGQDRLVAPLLNKK
;
A
#
# COMPACT_ATOMS: atom_id res chain seq x y z
N MET A 1 25.60 -28.71 -41.92
CA MET A 1 25.31 -27.49 -41.08
C MET A 1 23.90 -27.03 -41.29
N ARG A 2 22.90 -27.76 -40.80
CA ARG A 2 21.47 -27.35 -40.85
C ARG A 2 20.74 -28.03 -39.69
N SER A 3 20.79 -27.50 -38.46
CA SER A 3 19.91 -27.97 -37.38
C SER A 3 19.97 -27.13 -36.08
N PHE A 4 20.33 -25.83 -36.14
CA PHE A 4 20.46 -25.04 -34.92
C PHE A 4 19.51 -23.81 -34.79
N ILE A 5 18.59 -23.60 -35.75
CA ILE A 5 17.75 -22.38 -35.76
C ILE A 5 16.34 -22.58 -35.18
N VAL A 6 15.89 -23.81 -34.96
CA VAL A 6 14.48 -24.07 -34.54
C VAL A 6 14.25 -23.91 -33.01
N PHE A 7 15.29 -23.89 -32.18
CA PHE A 7 15.10 -23.89 -30.71
C PHE A 7 14.87 -22.48 -30.09
N LEU A 8 15.20 -21.41 -30.80
CA LEU A 8 15.13 -20.05 -30.25
C LEU A 8 13.73 -19.40 -30.34
N CYS A 9 12.82 -19.92 -31.17
CA CYS A 9 11.47 -19.38 -31.36
C CYS A 9 10.39 -20.00 -30.45
N LEU A 10 10.65 -21.12 -29.79
CA LEU A 10 9.65 -21.82 -28.97
C LEU A 10 9.47 -21.26 -27.56
N VAL A 11 10.49 -20.66 -26.99
CA VAL A 11 10.45 -20.14 -25.61
C VAL A 11 9.49 -18.93 -25.46
N PRO A 12 9.53 -17.91 -26.34
CA PRO A 12 8.58 -16.79 -26.22
C PRO A 12 7.12 -17.21 -26.47
N THR A 13 6.87 -18.15 -27.36
CA THR A 13 5.49 -18.62 -27.65
C THR A 13 4.87 -19.37 -26.46
N LEU A 14 5.63 -20.12 -25.71
CA LEU A 14 5.16 -20.83 -24.50
C LEU A 14 4.86 -19.86 -23.35
N LEU A 15 5.62 -18.79 -23.18
CA LEU A 15 5.39 -17.75 -22.18
C LEU A 15 4.11 -16.96 -22.48
N PHE A 16 3.92 -16.55 -23.73
CA PHE A 16 2.68 -15.86 -24.16
C PHE A 16 1.44 -16.76 -23.96
N ALA A 17 1.52 -18.04 -24.30
CA ALA A 17 0.42 -18.97 -24.10
C ALA A 17 0.06 -19.13 -22.62
N ARG A 18 1.04 -19.15 -21.72
CA ARG A 18 0.85 -19.26 -20.26
C ARG A 18 0.24 -18.01 -19.66
N GLN A 19 0.66 -16.82 -20.09
CA GLN A 19 0.06 -15.54 -19.67
C GLN A 19 -1.40 -15.44 -20.10
N THR A 20 -1.71 -15.76 -21.37
CA THR A 20 -3.08 -15.76 -21.92
C THR A 20 -3.99 -16.75 -21.18
N GLN A 21 -3.46 -17.93 -20.80
CA GLN A 21 -4.21 -18.91 -20.02
C GLN A 21 -4.53 -18.40 -18.62
N LEU A 22 -3.56 -17.80 -17.92
CA LEU A 22 -3.78 -17.23 -16.58
C LEU A 22 -4.80 -16.08 -16.63
N GLU A 23 -4.68 -15.18 -17.59
CA GLU A 23 -5.63 -14.07 -17.79
C GLU A 23 -7.05 -14.59 -17.99
N THR A 24 -7.22 -15.62 -18.82
CA THR A 24 -8.52 -16.25 -19.07
C THR A 24 -9.09 -16.86 -17.78
N GLN A 25 -8.28 -17.59 -17.01
CA GLN A 25 -8.68 -18.16 -15.73
C GLN A 25 -9.10 -17.09 -14.72
N LEU A 26 -8.37 -15.96 -14.64
CA LEU A 26 -8.70 -14.85 -13.76
C LEU A 26 -10.03 -14.18 -14.18
N LYS A 27 -10.25 -13.96 -15.47
CA LYS A 27 -11.53 -13.43 -15.99
C LYS A 27 -12.71 -14.34 -15.68
N GLU A 28 -12.55 -15.64 -15.84
CA GLU A 28 -13.61 -16.60 -15.49
C GLU A 28 -13.86 -16.65 -13.96
N ALA A 29 -12.83 -16.53 -13.13
CA ALA A 29 -12.95 -16.54 -11.67
C ALA A 29 -13.76 -15.35 -11.12
N ILE A 30 -13.71 -14.19 -11.80
CA ILE A 30 -14.48 -12.99 -11.40
C ILE A 30 -15.85 -12.89 -12.07
N LYS A 31 -16.12 -13.68 -13.09
CA LYS A 31 -17.36 -13.64 -13.85
C LYS A 31 -18.58 -13.89 -12.96
N GLY A 32 -19.58 -13.05 -13.11
CA GLY A 32 -20.84 -13.13 -12.33
C GLY A 32 -20.72 -12.68 -10.87
N LYS A 33 -19.56 -12.19 -10.42
CA LYS A 33 -19.45 -11.54 -9.12
C LYS A 33 -20.18 -10.19 -9.13
N LYS A 34 -20.89 -9.87 -8.04
CA LYS A 34 -21.57 -8.57 -7.86
C LYS A 34 -20.58 -7.52 -7.34
N ALA A 35 -19.46 -7.34 -8.03
CA ALA A 35 -18.41 -6.39 -7.69
C ALA A 35 -17.61 -6.05 -8.95
N GLU A 36 -17.06 -4.86 -9.00
CA GLU A 36 -16.02 -4.50 -9.94
C GLU A 36 -14.67 -4.95 -9.39
N ILE A 37 -13.97 -5.81 -10.13
CA ILE A 37 -12.76 -6.49 -9.66
C ILE A 37 -11.62 -6.23 -10.64
N GLY A 38 -10.56 -5.60 -10.15
CA GLY A 38 -9.29 -5.46 -10.84
C GLY A 38 -8.24 -6.42 -10.27
N ILE A 39 -7.42 -6.99 -11.14
CA ILE A 39 -6.38 -7.92 -10.76
C ILE A 39 -5.08 -7.55 -11.48
N ALA A 40 -3.97 -7.60 -10.75
CA ALA A 40 -2.63 -7.60 -11.33
C ALA A 40 -1.79 -8.67 -10.66
N VAL A 41 -1.04 -9.43 -11.46
CA VAL A 41 -0.12 -10.47 -11.00
C VAL A 41 1.23 -10.19 -11.65
N ILE A 42 2.27 -10.05 -10.82
CA ILE A 42 3.66 -9.96 -11.27
C ILE A 42 4.36 -11.28 -10.90
N ILE A 43 4.81 -12.01 -11.90
CA ILE A 43 5.44 -13.32 -11.75
C ILE A 43 6.95 -13.14 -11.86
N ASP A 44 7.69 -13.54 -10.84
CA ASP A 44 9.16 -13.46 -10.76
C ASP A 44 9.73 -12.05 -11.05
N GLY A 45 8.89 -11.02 -10.87
CA GLY A 45 9.23 -9.62 -11.11
C GLY A 45 9.49 -9.27 -12.59
N LYS A 46 8.94 -10.06 -13.52
CA LYS A 46 9.13 -9.91 -14.97
C LYS A 46 7.82 -9.98 -15.74
N ASP A 47 7.09 -11.07 -15.59
CA ASP A 47 5.87 -11.30 -16.35
C ASP A 47 4.68 -10.70 -15.62
N THR A 48 3.82 -9.99 -16.35
CA THR A 48 2.68 -9.30 -15.77
C THR A 48 1.40 -9.75 -16.46
N VAL A 49 0.39 -10.10 -15.66
CA VAL A 49 -0.98 -10.39 -16.11
C VAL A 49 -1.93 -9.47 -15.39
N THR A 50 -2.84 -8.82 -16.14
CA THR A 50 -3.80 -7.88 -15.57
C THR A 50 -5.22 -8.17 -16.07
N VAL A 51 -6.20 -7.82 -15.23
CA VAL A 51 -7.62 -7.80 -15.58
C VAL A 51 -8.21 -6.49 -15.06
N ASN A 52 -8.93 -5.75 -15.91
CA ASN A 52 -9.54 -4.45 -15.59
C ASN A 52 -8.52 -3.44 -15.00
N ASN A 53 -7.35 -3.33 -15.63
CA ASN A 53 -6.27 -2.46 -15.14
C ASN A 53 -6.44 -0.99 -15.53
N ASP A 54 -7.36 -0.68 -16.42
CA ASP A 54 -7.74 0.65 -16.87
C ASP A 54 -8.72 1.37 -15.94
N ILE A 55 -9.20 0.68 -14.89
CA ILE A 55 -10.14 1.20 -13.91
C ILE A 55 -9.38 1.77 -12.72
N HIS A 56 -9.81 2.93 -12.25
CA HIS A 56 -9.33 3.56 -11.03
C HIS A 56 -10.07 3.00 -9.81
N TYR A 57 -9.37 2.25 -8.97
CA TYR A 57 -9.92 1.69 -7.74
C TYR A 57 -9.60 2.59 -6.55
N PRO A 58 -10.58 2.91 -5.70
CA PRO A 58 -10.33 3.72 -4.52
C PRO A 58 -9.36 2.98 -3.58
N LEU A 59 -8.33 3.69 -3.15
CA LEU A 59 -7.29 3.14 -2.29
C LEU A 59 -7.81 2.76 -0.91
N MET A 60 -8.79 3.49 -0.39
CA MET A 60 -9.22 3.37 1.00
C MET A 60 -7.99 3.27 1.92
N SER A 61 -8.00 2.44 2.96
CA SER A 61 -6.83 2.31 3.85
C SER A 61 -5.56 1.73 3.21
N VAL A 62 -5.59 1.30 1.95
CA VAL A 62 -4.37 0.89 1.23
C VAL A 62 -3.40 2.07 1.06
N PHE A 63 -3.89 3.31 0.99
CA PHE A 63 -3.04 4.50 0.86
C PHE A 63 -2.10 4.71 2.06
N LYS A 64 -2.40 4.12 3.23
CA LYS A 64 -1.53 4.13 4.41
C LYS A 64 -0.18 3.45 4.15
N PHE A 65 -0.15 2.46 3.25
CA PHE A 65 1.10 1.87 2.79
C PHE A 65 1.94 2.88 1.99
N HIS A 66 1.32 3.64 1.09
CA HIS A 66 1.99 4.70 0.32
C HIS A 66 2.55 5.79 1.27
N GLN A 67 1.73 6.21 2.21
CA GLN A 67 2.09 7.19 3.23
C GLN A 67 3.29 6.73 4.07
N ALA A 68 3.31 5.47 4.49
CA ALA A 68 4.40 4.91 5.26
C ALA A 68 5.72 4.85 4.48
N LEU A 69 5.68 4.51 3.18
CA LEU A 69 6.88 4.53 2.33
C LEU A 69 7.44 5.94 2.16
N ALA A 70 6.57 6.93 1.95
CA ALA A 70 6.98 8.33 1.83
C ALA A 70 7.54 8.88 3.15
N LEU A 71 6.96 8.48 4.28
CA LEU A 71 7.45 8.84 5.61
C LEU A 71 8.89 8.35 5.83
N ALA A 72 9.20 7.13 5.41
CA ALA A 72 10.56 6.60 5.55
C ALA A 72 11.59 7.41 4.75
N ASP A 73 11.25 7.81 3.52
CA ASP A 73 12.09 8.70 2.70
C ASP A 73 12.25 10.08 3.37
N TYR A 74 11.14 10.66 3.84
CA TYR A 74 11.15 11.94 4.55
C TYR A 74 12.07 11.90 5.78
N MET A 75 11.91 10.90 6.63
CA MET A 75 12.73 10.73 7.83
C MET A 75 14.23 10.55 7.48
N GLY A 76 14.52 9.78 6.43
CA GLY A 76 15.89 9.61 5.93
C GLY A 76 16.53 10.94 5.53
N LYS A 77 15.80 11.79 4.79
CA LYS A 77 16.24 13.12 4.38
C LYS A 77 16.44 14.07 5.56
N GLN A 78 15.58 13.97 6.58
CA GLN A 78 15.66 14.79 7.80
C GLN A 78 16.64 14.23 8.85
N LYS A 79 17.28 13.08 8.60
CA LYS A 79 18.15 12.35 9.54
C LYS A 79 17.46 12.04 10.88
N GLN A 80 16.17 11.73 10.81
CA GLN A 80 15.35 11.39 11.97
C GLN A 80 15.25 9.87 12.16
N SER A 81 14.88 9.45 13.37
CA SER A 81 14.71 8.04 13.72
C SER A 81 13.25 7.71 14.05
N LEU A 82 12.92 6.42 14.05
CA LEU A 82 11.61 5.93 14.46
C LEU A 82 11.26 6.26 15.92
N GLU A 83 12.28 6.55 16.73
CA GLU A 83 12.11 6.98 18.14
C GLU A 83 11.78 8.48 18.27
N THR A 84 11.82 9.25 17.16
CA THR A 84 11.37 10.64 17.15
C THR A 84 9.94 10.71 17.68
N ARG A 85 9.72 11.56 18.68
CA ARG A 85 8.42 11.69 19.35
C ARG A 85 7.67 12.89 18.82
N LEU A 86 6.39 12.68 18.58
CA LEU A 86 5.45 13.72 18.11
C LEU A 86 4.44 14.00 19.22
N PRO A 87 4.11 15.28 19.47
CA PRO A 87 3.04 15.63 20.41
C PRO A 87 1.68 15.26 19.78
N ILE A 88 0.86 14.57 20.53
CA ILE A 88 -0.52 14.22 20.16
C ILE A 88 -1.45 15.14 20.93
N LYS A 89 -2.04 16.09 20.22
CA LYS A 89 -3.00 17.02 20.82
C LYS A 89 -4.40 16.44 20.78
N LYS A 90 -5.28 16.90 21.66
CA LYS A 90 -6.70 16.52 21.62
C LYS A 90 -7.35 16.87 20.28
N SER A 91 -6.95 17.98 19.64
CA SER A 91 -7.43 18.40 18.32
C SER A 91 -7.09 17.45 17.19
N ASP A 92 -6.04 16.64 17.35
CA ASP A 92 -5.57 15.67 16.35
C ASP A 92 -6.41 14.37 16.40
N LEU A 93 -7.20 14.21 17.46
CA LEU A 93 -8.00 13.02 17.74
C LEU A 93 -9.47 13.26 17.41
N LYS A 94 -9.81 13.15 16.11
CA LYS A 94 -11.18 13.29 15.61
C LYS A 94 -12.09 12.22 16.20
N LEU A 95 -13.32 12.58 16.56
CA LEU A 95 -14.25 11.71 17.28
C LEU A 95 -15.04 10.78 16.35
N ASP A 96 -15.32 11.23 15.16
CA ASP A 96 -16.22 10.63 14.19
C ASP A 96 -15.52 9.69 13.19
N THR A 97 -14.33 9.20 13.52
CA THR A 97 -13.55 8.28 12.70
C THR A 97 -13.05 7.08 13.51
N TYR A 98 -12.66 6.01 12.82
CA TYR A 98 -12.07 4.83 13.46
C TYR A 98 -10.66 5.13 13.98
N SER A 99 -10.45 5.06 15.29
CA SER A 99 -9.16 5.35 15.90
C SER A 99 -8.95 4.69 17.27
N PRO A 100 -8.34 3.51 17.31
CA PRO A 100 -7.85 2.89 18.55
C PRO A 100 -6.91 3.79 19.38
N LEU A 101 -6.12 4.64 18.71
CA LEU A 101 -5.28 5.63 19.36
C LEU A 101 -6.11 6.59 20.22
N ARG A 102 -7.17 7.19 19.63
CA ARG A 102 -8.09 8.09 20.34
C ARG A 102 -8.78 7.35 21.47
N ASP A 103 -9.24 6.12 21.23
CA ASP A 103 -9.98 5.35 22.24
C ASP A 103 -9.11 5.06 23.47
N LYS A 104 -7.81 4.88 23.28
CA LYS A 104 -6.84 4.69 24.36
C LYS A 104 -6.42 5.99 25.03
N TYR A 105 -6.32 7.10 24.28
CA TYR A 105 -5.84 8.39 24.79
C TYR A 105 -6.79 9.54 24.42
N PRO A 106 -8.04 9.54 24.91
CA PRO A 106 -9.10 10.44 24.40
C PRO A 106 -8.87 11.93 24.69
N GLN A 107 -7.98 12.26 25.62
CA GLN A 107 -7.64 13.64 25.95
C GLN A 107 -6.40 14.16 25.19
N GLY A 108 -5.67 13.30 24.48
CA GLY A 108 -4.37 13.68 23.94
C GLY A 108 -3.40 14.10 25.03
N GLY A 109 -2.59 15.13 24.78
CA GLY A 109 -1.63 15.65 25.77
C GLY A 109 -0.47 14.70 26.03
N ILE A 110 -0.18 13.78 25.11
CA ILE A 110 0.90 12.81 25.20
C ILE A 110 1.90 13.02 24.06
N GLU A 111 3.06 12.42 24.20
CA GLU A 111 4.02 12.25 23.12
C GLU A 111 4.08 10.78 22.69
N MET A 112 4.14 10.54 21.39
CA MET A 112 4.23 9.19 20.85
C MET A 112 5.35 9.09 19.81
N SER A 113 6.06 7.97 19.78
CA SER A 113 7.11 7.73 18.79
C SER A 113 6.49 7.51 17.40
N ILE A 114 7.24 7.86 16.36
CA ILE A 114 6.85 7.56 14.97
C ILE A 114 6.64 6.06 14.80
N ALA A 115 7.46 5.22 15.45
CA ALA A 115 7.28 3.77 15.45
C ALA A 115 5.89 3.35 15.96
N ASP A 116 5.42 3.93 17.06
CA ASP A 116 4.12 3.59 17.63
C ASP A 116 2.96 4.13 16.75
N LEU A 117 3.09 5.35 16.22
CA LEU A 117 2.11 5.89 15.28
C LEU A 117 1.98 5.01 14.02
N LEU A 118 3.10 4.50 13.50
CA LEU A 118 3.09 3.55 12.40
C LEU A 118 2.42 2.22 12.75
N ARG A 119 2.58 1.73 13.99
CA ARG A 119 1.85 0.53 14.45
C ARG A 119 0.34 0.77 14.45
N TYR A 120 -0.12 1.91 14.98
CA TYR A 120 -1.53 2.27 14.91
C TYR A 120 -2.01 2.37 13.47
N THR A 121 -1.28 3.08 12.60
CA THR A 121 -1.63 3.30 11.20
C THR A 121 -1.68 2.00 10.39
N LEU A 122 -0.64 1.16 10.47
CA LEU A 122 -0.46 0.01 9.57
C LEU A 122 -1.04 -1.28 10.12
N GLN A 123 -0.95 -1.53 11.44
CA GLN A 123 -1.44 -2.78 12.03
C GLN A 123 -2.92 -2.70 12.41
N GLN A 124 -3.38 -1.53 12.85
CA GLN A 124 -4.73 -1.31 13.33
C GLN A 124 -5.57 -0.44 12.38
N SER A 125 -4.98 0.08 11.32
CA SER A 125 -5.65 0.97 10.35
C SER A 125 -6.22 2.25 10.99
N ASP A 126 -5.56 2.79 12.00
CA ASP A 126 -5.98 3.99 12.73
C ASP A 126 -5.95 5.25 11.87
N ASN A 127 -7.06 5.95 11.79
CA ASN A 127 -7.22 7.12 10.92
C ASN A 127 -6.56 8.37 11.50
N ASN A 128 -6.67 8.61 12.81
CA ASN A 128 -6.02 9.77 13.43
C ASN A 128 -4.51 9.65 13.42
N ALA A 129 -3.96 8.46 13.70
CA ALA A 129 -2.52 8.22 13.62
C ALA A 129 -2.01 8.44 12.18
N CYS A 130 -2.77 8.01 11.19
CA CYS A 130 -2.46 8.25 9.78
C CYS A 130 -2.39 9.76 9.47
N ASP A 131 -3.38 10.52 9.87
CA ASP A 131 -3.44 11.97 9.60
C ASP A 131 -2.34 12.74 10.34
N ILE A 132 -2.01 12.35 11.58
CA ILE A 132 -0.86 12.92 12.31
C ILE A 132 0.44 12.71 11.52
N LEU A 133 0.66 11.51 10.96
CA LEU A 133 1.84 11.23 10.15
C LEU A 133 1.81 11.94 8.79
N PHE A 134 0.64 12.09 8.16
CA PHE A 134 0.50 12.93 6.95
C PHE A 134 0.92 14.38 7.22
N ASN A 135 0.39 14.98 8.29
CA ASN A 135 0.73 16.35 8.66
C ASN A 135 2.23 16.51 8.94
N TYR A 136 2.83 15.53 9.61
CA TYR A 136 4.25 15.54 9.93
C TYR A 136 5.15 15.52 8.70
N GLN A 137 4.80 14.77 7.65
CA GLN A 137 5.65 14.60 6.45
C GLN A 137 5.30 15.55 5.30
N GLY A 138 4.36 16.49 5.49
CA GLY A 138 4.02 17.50 4.49
C GLY A 138 2.77 17.21 3.66
N GLY A 139 1.89 16.33 4.15
CA GLY A 139 0.57 16.07 3.59
C GLY A 139 0.53 15.11 2.38
N PRO A 140 -0.68 14.94 1.79
CA PRO A 140 -0.89 14.04 0.65
C PRO A 140 -0.01 14.35 -0.56
N ASP A 141 0.20 15.63 -0.88
CA ASP A 141 1.05 16.06 -2.01
C ASP A 141 2.48 15.58 -1.89
N ALA A 142 3.05 15.60 -0.68
CA ALA A 142 4.41 15.11 -0.44
C ALA A 142 4.50 13.59 -0.67
N VAL A 143 3.48 12.86 -0.23
CA VAL A 143 3.36 11.41 -0.46
C VAL A 143 3.22 11.12 -1.96
N ASN A 144 2.34 11.81 -2.64
CA ASN A 144 2.10 11.62 -4.06
C ASN A 144 3.38 11.88 -4.90
N LYS A 145 4.10 12.98 -4.60
CA LYS A 145 5.39 13.29 -5.24
C LYS A 145 6.43 12.19 -5.02
N TYR A 146 6.48 11.63 -3.81
CA TYR A 146 7.39 10.53 -3.52
C TYR A 146 7.04 9.28 -4.33
N ILE A 147 5.79 8.86 -4.35
CA ILE A 147 5.32 7.70 -5.12
C ILE A 147 5.63 7.88 -6.60
N TYR A 148 5.40 9.08 -7.14
CA TYR A 148 5.75 9.40 -8.54
C TYR A 148 7.26 9.32 -8.79
N SER A 149 8.09 9.67 -7.81
CA SER A 149 9.56 9.55 -7.92
C SER A 149 10.04 8.11 -8.03
N LEU A 150 9.22 7.15 -7.57
CA LEU A 150 9.48 5.72 -7.71
C LEU A 150 9.13 5.17 -9.11
N GLY A 151 8.50 6.00 -9.96
CA GLY A 151 8.03 5.62 -11.29
C GLY A 151 6.56 5.18 -11.35
N ILE A 152 5.86 5.11 -10.21
CA ILE A 152 4.43 4.77 -10.15
C ILE A 152 3.63 6.02 -10.52
N ARG A 153 2.87 5.97 -11.63
CA ARG A 153 2.09 7.10 -12.17
C ARG A 153 0.59 6.90 -12.09
N GLU A 154 0.14 5.66 -12.19
CA GLU A 154 -1.28 5.29 -12.22
C GLU A 154 -1.84 5.18 -10.80
N CYS A 155 -1.67 6.24 -10.00
CA CYS A 155 -2.26 6.42 -8.68
C CYS A 155 -2.36 7.91 -8.34
N ALA A 156 -3.25 8.25 -7.42
CA ALA A 156 -3.35 9.58 -6.85
C ALA A 156 -3.63 9.49 -5.35
N ILE A 157 -3.01 10.39 -4.59
CA ILE A 157 -3.28 10.57 -3.16
C ILE A 157 -3.54 12.06 -2.96
N VAL A 158 -4.79 12.41 -2.74
CA VAL A 158 -5.30 13.79 -2.73
C VAL A 158 -5.78 14.18 -1.33
N GLY A 159 -6.43 13.25 -0.63
CA GLY A 159 -7.05 13.51 0.66
C GLY A 159 -6.44 12.71 1.82
N THR A 160 -6.51 13.28 3.02
CA THR A 160 -6.27 12.59 4.29
C THR A 160 -7.52 11.83 4.73
N GLU A 161 -7.44 11.06 5.83
CA GLU A 161 -8.62 10.37 6.40
C GLU A 161 -9.69 11.36 6.84
N THR A 162 -9.31 12.48 7.48
CA THR A 162 -10.24 13.54 7.86
C THR A 162 -10.91 14.15 6.63
N ALA A 163 -10.15 14.49 5.60
CA ALA A 163 -10.70 15.09 4.38
C ALA A 163 -11.69 14.14 3.68
N MET A 164 -11.39 12.85 3.58
CA MET A 164 -12.28 11.83 3.01
C MET A 164 -13.55 11.63 3.86
N HIS A 165 -13.47 11.84 5.17
CA HIS A 165 -14.64 11.77 6.04
C HIS A 165 -15.56 12.98 5.87
N GLU A 166 -14.98 14.17 5.68
CA GLU A 166 -15.72 15.42 5.44
C GLU A 166 -16.33 15.47 4.04
N ASP A 167 -15.66 14.92 3.03
CA ASP A 167 -16.16 14.79 1.67
C ASP A 167 -15.88 13.36 1.14
N LEU A 168 -16.92 12.54 1.08
CA LEU A 168 -16.82 11.15 0.63
C LEU A 168 -16.39 10.99 -0.85
N ASN A 169 -16.52 12.04 -1.67
CA ASN A 169 -16.03 12.00 -3.04
C ASN A 169 -14.50 11.87 -3.09
N LEU A 170 -13.80 12.42 -2.09
CA LEU A 170 -12.34 12.28 -1.98
C LEU A 170 -11.88 10.83 -1.78
N CYS A 171 -12.75 9.92 -1.34
CA CYS A 171 -12.43 8.50 -1.29
C CYS A 171 -12.13 7.93 -2.69
N TYR A 172 -12.74 8.49 -3.74
CA TYR A 172 -12.54 8.11 -5.13
C TYR A 172 -11.41 8.89 -5.80
N GLU A 173 -11.04 10.04 -5.24
CA GLU A 173 -9.88 10.81 -5.70
C GLU A 173 -8.55 10.22 -5.20
N ASN A 174 -8.59 9.43 -4.11
CA ASN A 174 -7.48 8.58 -3.68
C ASN A 174 -7.59 7.23 -4.38
N TRP A 175 -6.93 7.06 -5.50
CA TRP A 175 -7.09 5.88 -6.35
C TRP A 175 -5.76 5.25 -6.80
N THR A 176 -5.83 4.01 -7.25
CA THR A 176 -4.74 3.29 -7.93
C THR A 176 -5.30 2.35 -8.99
N THR A 177 -4.47 1.97 -9.96
CA THR A 177 -4.74 0.80 -10.78
C THR A 177 -4.18 -0.47 -10.11
N PRO A 178 -4.71 -1.66 -10.43
CA PRO A 178 -4.19 -2.93 -9.91
C PRO A 178 -2.69 -3.11 -10.13
N LEU A 179 -2.20 -2.77 -11.32
CA LEU A 179 -0.78 -2.91 -11.65
C LEU A 179 0.08 -1.93 -10.86
N ALA A 180 -0.31 -0.67 -10.74
CA ALA A 180 0.44 0.32 -9.98
C ALA A 180 0.58 -0.09 -8.50
N ALA A 181 -0.47 -0.65 -7.91
CA ALA A 181 -0.42 -1.20 -6.55
C ALA A 181 0.56 -2.38 -6.45
N ALA A 182 0.52 -3.31 -7.40
CA ALA A 182 1.42 -4.47 -7.44
C ALA A 182 2.89 -4.04 -7.66
N GLU A 183 3.14 -3.09 -8.55
CA GLU A 183 4.48 -2.54 -8.81
C GLU A 183 5.05 -1.84 -7.58
N LEU A 184 4.25 -1.12 -6.82
CA LEU A 184 4.70 -0.47 -5.58
C LEU A 184 5.15 -1.51 -4.54
N VAL A 185 4.40 -2.61 -4.40
CA VAL A 185 4.79 -3.74 -3.53
C VAL A 185 6.08 -4.39 -4.03
N GLU A 186 6.24 -4.56 -5.34
CA GLU A 186 7.44 -5.15 -5.94
C GLU A 186 8.67 -4.24 -5.76
N ILE A 187 8.51 -2.91 -5.89
CA ILE A 187 9.56 -1.93 -5.58
C ILE A 187 9.97 -2.05 -4.11
N PHE A 188 9.00 -2.09 -3.20
CA PHE A 188 9.25 -2.27 -1.78
C PHE A 188 10.02 -3.55 -1.47
N ARG A 189 9.66 -4.66 -2.12
CA ARG A 189 10.34 -5.95 -1.96
C ARG A 189 11.78 -5.94 -2.47
N LYS A 190 12.04 -5.30 -3.63
CA LYS A 190 13.34 -5.34 -4.31
C LYS A 190 14.32 -4.28 -3.85
N LYS A 191 13.84 -3.08 -3.60
CA LYS A 191 14.71 -1.95 -3.24
C LYS A 191 14.78 -1.82 -1.72
N PRO A 192 15.98 -1.71 -1.16
CA PRO A 192 16.12 -1.16 0.18
C PRO A 192 15.74 0.33 0.11
N LEU A 193 14.44 0.63 0.11
CA LEU A 193 13.90 2.00 0.08
C LEU A 193 14.31 2.81 1.31
N PHE A 194 14.90 2.14 2.29
CA PHE A 194 15.26 2.72 3.57
C PHE A 194 16.79 2.82 3.72
N PRO A 195 17.31 3.89 4.29
CA PRO A 195 18.69 3.93 4.78
C PRO A 195 18.99 2.70 5.65
N LYS A 196 20.25 2.25 5.72
CA LYS A 196 20.65 1.03 6.46
C LYS A 196 20.09 0.93 7.88
N VAL A 197 19.91 2.07 8.55
CA VAL A 197 19.33 2.20 9.91
C VAL A 197 17.87 1.68 9.98
N TYR A 198 17.13 1.73 8.87
CA TYR A 198 15.71 1.33 8.82
C TYR A 198 15.51 -0.08 8.23
N LYS A 199 16.59 -0.72 7.73
CA LYS A 199 16.54 -2.10 7.22
C LYS A 199 16.28 -3.13 8.31
N GLU A 200 16.59 -2.79 9.55
CA GLU A 200 16.58 -3.76 10.63
C GLU A 200 15.33 -3.63 11.48
N LEU A 201 14.27 -4.29 11.07
CA LEU A 201 13.24 -4.87 11.90
C LEU A 201 11.93 -4.09 12.21
N PRO A 202 11.86 -2.85 12.78
CA PRO A 202 10.55 -2.43 13.26
C PRO A 202 9.58 -2.12 12.12
N TYR A 203 10.06 -1.53 11.05
CA TYR A 203 9.23 -1.03 9.95
C TYR A 203 8.63 -2.17 9.12
N PHE A 204 9.48 -3.08 8.66
CA PHE A 204 9.02 -4.25 7.90
C PHE A 204 8.12 -5.15 8.74
N LYS A 205 8.53 -5.40 9.98
CA LYS A 205 7.75 -6.18 10.93
C LYS A 205 6.37 -5.55 11.20
N THR A 206 6.32 -4.22 11.38
CA THR A 206 5.07 -3.48 11.56
C THR A 206 4.12 -3.64 10.38
N MET A 207 4.63 -3.63 9.15
CA MET A 207 3.81 -3.81 7.95
C MET A 207 3.30 -5.24 7.78
N VAL A 208 4.07 -6.23 8.21
CA VAL A 208 3.70 -7.66 8.07
C VAL A 208 2.75 -8.11 9.19
N GLU A 209 2.83 -7.52 10.39
CA GLU A 209 2.00 -7.86 11.54
C GLU A 209 0.66 -7.09 11.55
N CYS A 210 -0.09 -7.15 10.46
CA CYS A 210 -1.42 -6.52 10.37
C CYS A 210 -2.41 -7.19 11.33
N GLN A 211 -3.14 -6.40 12.11
CA GLN A 211 -4.14 -6.86 13.08
C GLN A 211 -5.58 -6.74 12.56
N THR A 212 -5.78 -6.03 11.44
CA THR A 212 -7.07 -5.83 10.80
C THR A 212 -7.21 -6.66 9.53
N GLY A 213 -8.43 -7.03 9.15
CA GLY A 213 -8.73 -7.73 7.90
C GLY A 213 -8.19 -9.16 7.80
N GLN A 214 -7.83 -9.79 8.93
CA GLN A 214 -7.31 -11.17 8.95
C GLN A 214 -8.31 -12.20 8.46
N ASP A 215 -9.59 -11.94 8.62
CA ASP A 215 -10.72 -12.73 8.13
C ASP A 215 -10.79 -12.78 6.60
N ARG A 216 -10.24 -11.78 5.90
CA ARG A 216 -10.33 -11.66 4.43
C ARG A 216 -9.29 -12.47 3.69
N LEU A 217 -8.04 -12.48 4.15
CA LEU A 217 -6.92 -13.16 3.47
C LEU A 217 -6.35 -14.31 4.30
N VAL A 218 -6.07 -14.09 5.58
CA VAL A 218 -5.37 -15.06 6.42
C VAL A 218 -6.25 -16.26 6.74
N ALA A 219 -7.46 -16.05 7.25
CA ALA A 219 -8.36 -17.13 7.63
C ALA A 219 -8.74 -18.06 6.46
N PRO A 220 -9.09 -17.54 5.24
CA PRO A 220 -9.34 -18.40 4.09
C PRO A 220 -8.13 -19.21 3.62
N LEU A 221 -6.91 -18.70 3.82
CA LEU A 221 -5.66 -19.40 3.45
C LEU A 221 -5.32 -20.51 4.44
N LEU A 222 -5.53 -20.28 5.74
CA LEU A 222 -5.26 -21.28 6.78
C LEU A 222 -6.24 -22.46 6.75
N ASN A 223 -7.45 -22.25 6.24
CA ASN A 223 -8.50 -23.28 6.15
C ASN A 223 -8.38 -24.15 4.88
N LYS A 224 -7.44 -23.89 3.99
CA LYS A 224 -7.10 -24.77 2.86
C LYS A 224 -5.99 -25.74 3.29
N LYS A 225 -6.36 -26.77 4.04
CA LYS A 225 -5.57 -28.00 4.20
C LYS A 225 -6.04 -29.06 3.23
#